data_d2bf73fe161bf7bc5f4768ead6a7c08d
#
_entry.id   d2bf73fe161bf7bc5f4768ead6a7c08d
#
_cell.length_a   1.000
_cell.length_b   1.000
_cell.length_c   1.000
_cell.angle_alpha   90.00
_cell.angle_beta   90.00
_cell.angle_gamma   90.00
#
_symmetry.space_group_name_H-M   'P 1'
#
loop_
_entity.id
_entity.type
_entity.pdbx_description
1 polymer ?
#
loop_
_entity_poly.entity_id
_entity_poly.type
_entity_poly.pdbx_seq_one_letter_code
_entity_poly.pdbx_strand_id
1 'polypeptide(L)'
;MLRSWRARRHGHAPPEPDTGGARPEGALWRMRTTVEDRPGSLAALCTALAGRQVDILSLQTHPLGAATVDEFLLRAPAGLTGADVSAAVTAAGGADTWIERADAHDLVDTPTRVLGLAARTALDAAELPLGLRQLLGRCTIRSLPAASPAGRAAGGGAPVEDSLDDTVMRLRAPDGGTIIVERPHLPFTPTEFARARALVELDARLGPRLPPGRDVLTLAEGRDITVRRADTSDLPAAREMHGRCSAQTLRMRYHGPVGDADRYLRHLLGPRFGRTLAAQTASGRIVGLGHLLWDGDETEVALIVEDAWQHRGIGGELLGRLVAMAVEAGCAHVYAVTQASNTGMVAAMRGLGLPLDYRIEEGTLVITAQLGAAPAGPGREPHPAGTTRDVHVSGERIARP
;
A
#
# COMPACT_ATOMS: atom_id res chain seq x y z
N MET A 1 -26.00 -1.44 47.53
CA MET A 1 -25.12 -1.02 48.63
C MET A 1 -23.98 -0.22 48.03
N LEU A 2 -24.20 1.09 47.88
CA LEU A 2 -23.21 2.08 47.44
C LEU A 2 -23.01 3.01 48.62
N ARG A 3 -21.94 2.87 49.39
CA ARG A 3 -21.56 3.88 50.40
C ARG A 3 -20.09 3.98 50.54
N SER A 4 -19.64 5.20 50.31
CA SER A 4 -18.54 5.95 50.91
C SER A 4 -17.14 5.51 50.62
N TRP A 5 -16.55 6.14 49.57
CA TRP A 5 -15.14 6.53 49.60
C TRP A 5 -15.06 8.06 49.78
N ARG A 6 -15.02 8.53 51.00
CA ARG A 6 -14.58 9.90 51.33
C ARG A 6 -13.13 9.86 51.75
N ALA A 7 -12.26 10.33 50.85
CA ALA A 7 -10.86 10.53 51.09
C ALA A 7 -10.62 11.55 52.20
N ARG A 8 -9.69 11.22 53.10
CA ARG A 8 -9.10 12.18 54.02
C ARG A 8 -8.22 13.17 53.26
N ARG A 9 -8.60 14.44 53.27
CA ARG A 9 -7.75 15.54 52.81
C ARG A 9 -6.64 15.75 53.82
N HIS A 10 -5.42 15.30 53.55
CA HIS A 10 -4.21 15.91 54.09
C HIS A 10 -3.74 16.88 53.03
N GLY A 11 -3.67 18.17 53.42
CA GLY A 11 -3.20 19.24 52.55
C GLY A 11 -1.73 19.04 52.19
N HIS A 12 -1.50 18.58 50.96
CA HIS A 12 -0.28 18.81 50.21
C HIS A 12 -0.64 19.84 49.16
N ALA A 13 0.05 20.97 49.17
CA ALA A 13 0.04 21.89 48.03
C ALA A 13 0.37 21.10 46.77
N PRO A 14 -0.33 21.33 45.63
CA PRO A 14 0.08 20.71 44.37
C PRO A 14 1.53 21.11 44.11
N PRO A 15 2.42 20.18 43.70
CA PRO A 15 3.73 20.56 43.23
C PRO A 15 3.55 21.59 42.12
N GLU A 16 4.28 22.70 42.21
CA GLU A 16 4.38 23.67 41.14
C GLU A 16 4.70 22.91 39.84
N PRO A 17 4.09 23.28 38.70
CA PRO A 17 4.44 22.64 37.45
C PRO A 17 5.94 22.86 37.23
N ASP A 18 6.68 21.77 37.24
CA ASP A 18 8.10 21.76 36.89
C ASP A 18 8.22 22.43 35.51
N THR A 19 8.69 23.66 35.49
CA THR A 19 9.08 24.35 34.25
C THR A 19 10.40 23.75 33.78
N GLY A 20 10.42 22.42 33.69
CA GLY A 20 11.48 21.66 33.07
C GLY A 20 11.62 22.10 31.64
N GLY A 21 12.73 22.75 31.33
CA GLY A 21 13.05 23.28 30.01
C GLY A 21 12.70 22.29 28.92
N ALA A 22 12.13 22.80 27.86
CA ALA A 22 11.79 22.01 26.68
C ALA A 22 12.97 21.07 26.36
N ARG A 23 12.79 19.76 26.56
CA ARG A 23 13.79 18.77 26.13
C ARG A 23 14.07 19.06 24.67
N PRO A 24 15.33 19.25 24.25
CA PRO A 24 15.66 19.52 22.88
C PRO A 24 14.97 18.45 22.02
N GLU A 25 14.34 18.87 20.95
CA GLU A 25 13.67 17.98 19.98
C GLU A 25 14.69 16.96 19.48
N GLY A 26 14.75 15.80 20.12
CA GLY A 26 15.63 14.71 19.76
C GLY A 26 15.11 14.00 18.50
N ALA A 27 16.02 13.46 17.72
CA ALA A 27 15.66 12.70 16.54
C ALA A 27 14.98 11.39 16.95
N LEU A 28 13.87 11.07 16.29
CA LEU A 28 13.19 9.77 16.45
C LEU A 28 13.84 8.73 15.52
N TRP A 29 14.03 7.53 16.07
CA TRP A 29 14.61 6.40 15.37
C TRP A 29 13.83 5.14 15.67
N ARG A 30 13.60 4.34 14.65
CA ARG A 30 13.14 2.97 14.78
C ARG A 30 14.32 2.06 14.57
N MET A 31 14.53 1.14 15.49
CA MET A 31 15.66 0.21 15.46
C MET A 31 15.18 -1.21 15.73
N ARG A 32 15.77 -2.16 15.03
CA ARG A 32 15.58 -3.58 15.26
C ARG A 32 16.96 -4.23 15.37
N THR A 33 17.11 -5.12 16.34
CA THR A 33 18.35 -5.87 16.52
C THR A 33 18.06 -7.28 17.06
N THR A 34 18.91 -8.23 16.75
CA THR A 34 18.84 -9.59 17.26
C THR A 34 19.80 -9.74 18.44
N VAL A 35 19.36 -10.36 19.52
CA VAL A 35 20.20 -10.70 20.67
C VAL A 35 20.02 -12.16 21.05
N GLU A 36 21.01 -12.75 21.71
CA GLU A 36 20.86 -14.06 22.31
C GLU A 36 19.75 -14.05 23.38
N ASP A 37 18.89 -15.07 23.38
CA ASP A 37 17.84 -15.23 24.39
C ASP A 37 18.44 -15.75 25.70
N ARG A 38 19.03 -14.81 26.46
CA ARG A 38 19.58 -15.08 27.80
C ARG A 38 19.36 -13.90 28.74
N PRO A 39 19.24 -14.17 30.06
CA PRO A 39 19.12 -13.11 31.05
C PRO A 39 20.26 -12.10 30.95
N GLY A 40 19.92 -10.81 30.85
CA GLY A 40 20.88 -9.71 30.79
C GLY A 40 21.19 -9.17 29.39
N SER A 41 20.88 -9.88 28.30
CA SER A 41 21.11 -9.38 26.93
C SER A 41 20.43 -8.06 26.69
N LEU A 42 19.13 -7.96 26.96
CA LEU A 42 18.37 -6.72 26.83
C LEU A 42 18.90 -5.61 27.78
N ALA A 43 19.31 -5.98 29.01
CA ALA A 43 19.86 -5.01 29.95
C ALA A 43 21.17 -4.39 29.45
N ALA A 44 22.02 -5.16 28.78
CA ALA A 44 23.24 -4.66 28.15
C ALA A 44 22.94 -3.63 27.05
N LEU A 45 21.95 -3.91 26.18
CA LEU A 45 21.50 -2.96 25.16
C LEU A 45 20.96 -1.67 25.79
N CYS A 46 20.06 -1.78 26.78
CA CYS A 46 19.51 -0.62 27.48
C CYS A 46 20.60 0.23 28.13
N THR A 47 21.61 -0.41 28.72
CA THR A 47 22.76 0.29 29.31
C THR A 47 23.58 1.04 28.26
N ALA A 48 23.83 0.43 27.11
CA ALA A 48 24.56 1.05 26.01
C ALA A 48 23.81 2.26 25.43
N LEU A 49 22.49 2.16 25.29
CA LEU A 49 21.63 3.26 24.84
C LEU A 49 21.58 4.41 25.88
N ALA A 50 21.43 4.08 27.17
CA ALA A 50 21.43 5.06 28.25
C ALA A 50 22.77 5.82 28.35
N GLY A 51 23.92 5.12 28.13
CA GLY A 51 25.24 5.74 28.06
C GLY A 51 25.41 6.76 26.91
N ARG A 52 24.53 6.73 25.90
CA ARG A 52 24.46 7.71 24.80
C ARG A 52 23.32 8.71 24.98
N GLN A 53 22.66 8.72 26.14
CA GLN A 53 21.51 9.56 26.44
C GLN A 53 20.34 9.36 25.49
N VAL A 54 20.16 8.12 24.98
CA VAL A 54 19.07 7.71 24.11
C VAL A 54 17.89 7.25 24.97
N ASP A 55 16.75 7.89 24.83
CA ASP A 55 15.49 7.48 25.47
C ASP A 55 14.83 6.36 24.69
N ILE A 56 14.39 5.31 25.39
CA ILE A 56 13.56 4.24 24.83
C ILE A 56 12.10 4.63 25.01
N LEU A 57 11.38 4.91 23.92
CA LEU A 57 9.97 5.29 23.92
C LEU A 57 9.06 4.06 23.89
N SER A 58 9.47 3.02 23.16
CA SER A 58 8.77 1.74 23.04
C SER A 58 9.77 0.63 22.81
N LEU A 59 9.43 -0.54 23.31
CA LEU A 59 10.18 -1.77 23.11
C LEU A 59 9.21 -2.93 22.90
N GLN A 60 9.46 -3.73 21.87
CA GLN A 60 8.78 -4.99 21.62
C GLN A 60 9.82 -6.08 21.40
N THR A 61 9.67 -7.19 22.11
CA THR A 61 10.57 -8.34 22.01
C THR A 61 9.85 -9.49 21.32
N HIS A 62 10.48 -10.09 20.33
CA HIS A 62 9.94 -11.19 19.53
C HIS A 62 10.85 -12.41 19.65
N PRO A 63 10.44 -13.46 20.38
CA PRO A 63 11.23 -14.70 20.46
C PRO A 63 11.43 -15.33 19.07
N LEU A 64 12.67 -15.74 18.79
CA LEU A 64 13.07 -16.37 17.53
C LEU A 64 14.06 -17.51 17.80
N GLY A 65 13.54 -18.67 18.18
CA GLY A 65 14.38 -19.83 18.54
C GLY A 65 15.27 -19.57 19.76
N ALA A 66 16.60 -19.60 19.57
CA ALA A 66 17.60 -19.32 20.60
C ALA A 66 18.00 -17.83 20.72
N ALA A 67 17.29 -16.97 20.00
CA ALA A 67 17.52 -15.52 19.98
C ALA A 67 16.20 -14.78 20.18
N THR A 68 16.27 -13.48 20.44
CA THR A 68 15.15 -12.55 20.37
C THR A 68 15.45 -11.45 19.39
N VAL A 69 14.41 -11.00 18.69
CA VAL A 69 14.45 -9.78 17.89
C VAL A 69 13.78 -8.68 18.69
N ASP A 70 14.58 -7.69 19.06
CA ASP A 70 14.11 -6.53 19.83
C ASP A 70 13.88 -5.33 18.90
N GLU A 71 12.69 -4.79 18.94
CA GLU A 71 12.28 -3.61 18.17
C GLU A 71 12.08 -2.42 19.11
N PHE A 72 12.84 -1.35 18.86
CA PHE A 72 12.85 -0.13 19.66
C PHE A 72 12.31 1.06 18.87
N LEU A 73 11.55 1.91 19.54
CA LEU A 73 11.36 3.29 19.16
C LEU A 73 12.18 4.16 20.11
N LEU A 74 13.12 4.91 19.56
CA LEU A 74 14.12 5.65 20.29
C LEU A 74 14.00 7.13 20.04
N ARG A 75 14.35 7.93 21.09
CA ARG A 75 14.63 9.36 20.93
C ARG A 75 16.08 9.60 21.27
N ALA A 76 16.85 10.05 20.29
CA ALA A 76 18.27 10.31 20.42
C ALA A 76 18.56 11.82 20.48
N PRO A 77 19.58 12.29 21.23
CA PRO A 77 20.01 13.67 21.25
C PRO A 77 20.33 14.21 19.87
N ALA A 78 20.18 15.52 19.67
CA ALA A 78 20.60 16.19 18.46
C ALA A 78 22.10 15.96 18.22
N GLY A 79 22.46 15.51 17.01
CA GLY A 79 23.84 15.21 16.62
C GLY A 79 24.25 13.75 16.75
N LEU A 80 23.48 12.89 17.45
CA LEU A 80 23.72 11.45 17.44
C LEU A 80 23.12 10.83 16.17
N THR A 81 23.97 10.15 15.39
CA THR A 81 23.55 9.53 14.13
C THR A 81 23.02 8.10 14.37
N GLY A 82 22.24 7.57 13.41
CA GLY A 82 21.81 6.16 13.45
C GLY A 82 23.01 5.20 13.45
N ALA A 83 24.11 5.55 12.79
CA ALA A 83 25.34 4.75 12.79
C ALA A 83 25.96 4.68 14.21
N ASP A 84 25.95 5.78 14.97
CA ASP A 84 26.46 5.81 16.34
C ASP A 84 25.63 4.94 17.29
N VAL A 85 24.30 4.95 17.10
CA VAL A 85 23.38 4.08 17.85
C VAL A 85 23.61 2.63 17.50
N SER A 86 23.69 2.31 16.22
CA SER A 86 23.95 0.95 15.73
C SER A 86 25.27 0.40 16.24
N ALA A 87 26.34 1.19 16.21
CA ALA A 87 27.66 0.81 16.72
C ALA A 87 27.62 0.51 18.25
N ALA A 88 26.90 1.34 19.04
CA ALA A 88 26.75 1.12 20.47
C ALA A 88 25.99 -0.18 20.78
N VAL A 89 24.94 -0.48 20.03
CA VAL A 89 24.12 -1.68 20.16
C VAL A 89 24.92 -2.92 19.78
N THR A 90 25.66 -2.89 18.67
CA THR A 90 26.53 -3.98 18.23
C THR A 90 27.62 -4.28 19.27
N ALA A 91 28.23 -3.24 19.84
CA ALA A 91 29.23 -3.42 20.91
C ALA A 91 28.64 -4.04 22.20
N ALA A 92 27.32 -3.89 22.42
CA ALA A 92 26.60 -4.47 23.54
C ALA A 92 26.02 -5.88 23.26
N GLY A 93 26.33 -6.47 22.10
CA GLY A 93 25.93 -7.83 21.73
C GLY A 93 24.71 -7.90 20.82
N GLY A 94 24.26 -6.78 20.28
CA GLY A 94 23.24 -6.76 19.22
C GLY A 94 23.83 -7.20 17.88
N ALA A 95 23.12 -8.05 17.17
CA ALA A 95 23.44 -8.52 15.82
C ALA A 95 22.35 -8.05 14.85
N ASP A 96 22.67 -8.03 13.55
CA ASP A 96 21.73 -7.68 12.47
C ASP A 96 20.96 -6.37 12.75
N THR A 97 21.68 -5.38 13.28
CA THR A 97 21.07 -4.11 13.70
C THR A 97 20.65 -3.29 12.49
N TRP A 98 19.35 -3.05 12.38
CA TRP A 98 18.75 -2.16 11.42
C TRP A 98 18.19 -0.93 12.12
N ILE A 99 18.43 0.27 11.56
CA ILE A 99 17.96 1.54 12.12
C ILE A 99 17.53 2.49 11.00
N GLU A 100 16.38 3.15 11.19
CA GLU A 100 15.89 4.19 10.29
C GLU A 100 15.27 5.36 11.06
N ARG A 101 15.08 6.49 10.38
CA ARG A 101 14.35 7.62 10.95
C ARG A 101 12.89 7.24 11.15
N ALA A 102 12.39 7.54 12.35
CA ALA A 102 10.98 7.42 12.71
C ALA A 102 10.30 8.78 12.64
N ASP A 103 8.98 8.79 12.48
CA ASP A 103 8.14 9.97 12.48
C ASP A 103 7.13 9.98 13.66
N ALA A 104 6.27 11.01 13.69
CA ALA A 104 5.26 11.12 14.75
C ALA A 104 4.20 10.00 14.71
N HIS A 105 3.99 9.36 13.56
CA HIS A 105 3.04 8.24 13.44
C HIS A 105 3.57 6.97 14.09
N ASP A 106 4.89 6.83 14.20
CA ASP A 106 5.52 5.70 14.89
C ASP A 106 5.35 5.78 16.43
N LEU A 107 4.95 6.94 16.96
CA LEU A 107 4.62 7.10 18.39
C LEU A 107 3.30 6.43 18.76
N VAL A 108 2.44 6.13 17.78
CA VAL A 108 1.20 5.40 18.02
C VAL A 108 1.54 3.93 18.27
N ASP A 109 1.06 3.38 19.38
CA ASP A 109 1.32 1.99 19.72
C ASP A 109 0.76 1.04 18.66
N THR A 110 1.41 -0.10 18.47
CA THR A 110 1.06 -1.07 17.42
C THR A 110 -0.39 -1.55 17.51
N PRO A 111 -0.97 -1.88 18.68
CA PRO A 111 -2.38 -2.25 18.79
C PRO A 111 -3.34 -1.18 18.27
N THR A 112 -3.15 0.07 18.65
CA THR A 112 -3.99 1.20 18.18
C THR A 112 -3.88 1.36 16.66
N ARG A 113 -2.68 1.26 16.11
CA ARG A 113 -2.45 1.30 14.66
C ARG A 113 -3.17 0.16 13.96
N VAL A 114 -3.05 -1.07 14.46
CA VAL A 114 -3.74 -2.25 13.88
C VAL A 114 -5.26 -2.09 13.89
N LEU A 115 -5.83 -1.57 14.98
CA LEU A 115 -7.28 -1.29 15.05
C LEU A 115 -7.71 -0.23 14.04
N GLY A 116 -6.93 0.82 13.85
CA GLY A 116 -7.18 1.84 12.82
C GLY A 116 -7.14 1.25 11.40
N LEU A 117 -6.17 0.40 11.10
CA LEU A 117 -6.08 -0.30 9.81
C LEU A 117 -7.25 -1.27 9.60
N ALA A 118 -7.64 -2.01 10.62
CA ALA A 118 -8.80 -2.90 10.60
C ALA A 118 -10.10 -2.11 10.32
N ALA A 119 -10.30 -0.95 10.95
CA ALA A 119 -11.45 -0.08 10.72
C ALA A 119 -11.50 0.43 9.27
N ARG A 120 -10.38 0.86 8.69
CA ARG A 120 -10.30 1.28 7.28
C ARG A 120 -10.59 0.12 6.33
N THR A 121 -9.95 -1.02 6.55
CA THR A 121 -10.19 -2.25 5.76
C THR A 121 -11.65 -2.69 5.85
N ALA A 122 -12.31 -2.49 7.00
CA ALA A 122 -13.73 -2.81 7.15
C ALA A 122 -14.67 -1.94 6.30
N LEU A 123 -14.24 -0.76 5.88
CA LEU A 123 -15.04 0.15 5.04
C LEU A 123 -14.83 -0.07 3.54
N ASP A 124 -13.64 -0.48 3.13
CA ASP A 124 -13.28 -0.67 1.72
C ASP A 124 -12.31 -1.85 1.58
N ALA A 125 -12.69 -2.86 0.81
CA ALA A 125 -11.83 -4.02 0.55
C ALA A 125 -10.53 -3.64 -0.20
N ALA A 126 -10.50 -2.52 -0.93
CA ALA A 126 -9.30 -2.01 -1.59
C ALA A 126 -8.26 -1.41 -0.62
N GLU A 127 -8.63 -1.20 0.64
CA GLU A 127 -7.70 -0.75 1.69
C GLU A 127 -6.80 -1.86 2.22
N LEU A 128 -7.10 -3.14 1.97
CA LEU A 128 -6.32 -4.26 2.51
C LEU A 128 -4.83 -4.21 2.10
N PRO A 129 -4.44 -4.05 0.83
CA PRO A 129 -3.02 -3.95 0.45
C PRO A 129 -2.33 -2.73 1.08
N LEU A 130 -3.02 -1.60 1.17
CA LEU A 130 -2.51 -0.38 1.81
C LEU A 130 -2.35 -0.58 3.32
N GLY A 131 -3.33 -1.22 3.96
CA GLY A 131 -3.27 -1.58 5.38
C GLY A 131 -2.10 -2.51 5.70
N LEU A 132 -1.87 -3.53 4.87
CA LEU A 132 -0.72 -4.42 5.00
C LEU A 132 0.60 -3.66 4.85
N ARG A 133 0.71 -2.73 3.88
CA ARG A 133 1.90 -1.90 3.71
C ARG A 133 2.15 -1.01 4.93
N GLN A 134 1.12 -0.38 5.48
CA GLN A 134 1.25 0.44 6.69
C GLN A 134 1.58 -0.39 7.94
N LEU A 135 1.09 -1.64 8.00
CA LEU A 135 1.38 -2.57 9.10
C LEU A 135 2.82 -3.05 9.08
N LEU A 136 3.34 -3.38 7.89
CA LEU A 136 4.61 -4.08 7.70
C LEU A 136 5.78 -3.15 7.33
N GLY A 137 5.49 -1.88 7.04
CA GLY A 137 6.49 -0.89 6.64
C GLY A 137 6.86 -1.01 5.15
N ARG A 138 8.10 -0.67 4.81
CA ARG A 138 8.61 -0.67 3.43
C ARG A 138 8.68 -2.10 2.89
N CYS A 139 7.69 -2.50 2.13
CA CYS A 139 7.58 -3.81 1.50
C CYS A 139 6.85 -3.72 0.17
N THR A 140 7.06 -4.68 -0.69
CA THR A 140 6.31 -4.86 -1.95
C THR A 140 5.16 -5.81 -1.70
N ILE A 141 3.95 -5.46 -2.14
CA ILE A 141 2.75 -6.29 -1.99
C ILE A 141 2.19 -6.57 -3.37
N ARG A 142 2.02 -7.86 -3.69
CA ARG A 142 1.41 -8.33 -4.93
C ARG A 142 0.25 -9.26 -4.63
N SER A 143 -0.86 -9.04 -5.30
CA SER A 143 -2.03 -9.92 -5.23
C SER A 143 -2.10 -10.76 -6.50
N LEU A 144 -1.98 -12.07 -6.34
CA LEU A 144 -2.14 -13.02 -7.44
C LEU A 144 -3.56 -13.58 -7.44
N PRO A 145 -4.26 -13.60 -8.58
CA PRO A 145 -5.60 -14.16 -8.67
C PRO A 145 -5.58 -15.67 -8.45
N ALA A 146 -6.70 -16.23 -8.02
CA ALA A 146 -6.87 -17.68 -7.95
C ALA A 146 -6.63 -18.32 -9.34
N ALA A 147 -5.95 -19.46 -9.37
CA ALA A 147 -5.80 -20.23 -10.60
C ALA A 147 -7.19 -20.59 -11.15
N SER A 148 -7.37 -20.47 -12.47
CA SER A 148 -8.64 -20.83 -13.11
C SER A 148 -8.97 -22.31 -12.89
N PRO A 149 -10.26 -22.71 -12.88
CA PRO A 149 -10.66 -24.11 -12.75
C PRO A 149 -9.99 -25.02 -13.80
N ALA A 150 -9.77 -24.52 -15.02
CA ALA A 150 -9.05 -25.24 -16.07
C ALA A 150 -7.56 -25.45 -15.75
N GLY A 151 -6.90 -24.46 -15.13
CA GLY A 151 -5.51 -24.59 -14.68
C GLY A 151 -5.35 -25.58 -13.51
N ARG A 152 -6.35 -25.72 -12.65
CA ARG A 152 -6.36 -26.72 -11.56
C ARG A 152 -6.53 -28.15 -12.09
N ALA A 153 -7.35 -28.34 -13.14
CA ALA A 153 -7.52 -29.64 -13.77
C ALA A 153 -6.24 -30.12 -14.54
N ALA A 154 -5.36 -29.20 -14.91
CA ALA A 154 -4.10 -29.47 -15.59
C ALA A 154 -2.89 -29.74 -14.65
N GLY A 155 -3.12 -30.06 -13.36
CA GLY A 155 -2.06 -30.32 -12.39
C GLY A 155 -1.53 -29.08 -11.66
N GLY A 156 -2.23 -27.98 -11.74
CA GLY A 156 -1.91 -26.74 -11.01
C GLY A 156 -2.18 -26.88 -9.51
N GLY A 157 -1.17 -26.64 -8.73
CA GLY A 157 -0.85 -26.90 -7.36
C GLY A 157 -1.95 -26.86 -6.31
N ALA A 158 -1.63 -27.49 -5.18
CA ALA A 158 -2.40 -27.46 -3.94
C ALA A 158 -2.76 -26.02 -3.53
N PRO A 159 -3.85 -25.82 -2.74
CA PRO A 159 -4.16 -24.51 -2.18
C PRO A 159 -2.92 -23.94 -1.52
N VAL A 160 -2.57 -22.70 -1.88
CA VAL A 160 -1.42 -22.04 -1.24
C VAL A 160 -1.75 -21.90 0.24
N GLU A 161 -0.94 -22.53 1.09
CA GLU A 161 -1.03 -22.35 2.54
C GLU A 161 -0.31 -21.05 2.92
N ASP A 162 -0.79 -20.42 4.01
CA ASP A 162 -0.11 -19.28 4.60
C ASP A 162 1.31 -19.71 5.00
N SER A 163 2.32 -18.96 4.56
CA SER A 163 3.72 -19.29 4.85
C SER A 163 4.54 -18.03 5.11
N LEU A 164 5.52 -18.19 5.98
CA LEU A 164 6.52 -17.18 6.29
C LEU A 164 7.90 -17.76 5.97
N ASP A 165 8.65 -17.08 5.11
CA ASP A 165 9.98 -17.45 4.68
C ASP A 165 10.86 -16.20 4.76
N ASP A 166 11.55 -16.01 5.89
CA ASP A 166 12.36 -14.84 6.23
C ASP A 166 11.84 -13.50 5.69
N THR A 167 12.12 -13.19 4.44
CA THR A 167 11.80 -11.92 3.77
C THR A 167 10.55 -11.97 2.91
N VAL A 168 9.86 -13.11 2.87
CA VAL A 168 8.66 -13.33 2.04
C VAL A 168 7.53 -13.91 2.87
N MET A 169 6.38 -13.25 2.86
CA MET A 169 5.12 -13.80 3.36
C MET A 169 4.22 -14.19 2.19
N ARG A 170 3.55 -15.33 2.31
CA ARG A 170 2.45 -15.72 1.43
C ARG A 170 1.20 -15.87 2.28
N LEU A 171 0.15 -15.15 1.93
CA LEU A 171 -1.13 -15.14 2.64
C LEU A 171 -2.22 -15.55 1.67
N ARG A 172 -3.10 -16.46 2.09
CA ARG A 172 -4.26 -16.85 1.30
C ARG A 172 -5.25 -15.69 1.21
N ALA A 173 -5.50 -15.23 0.01
CA ALA A 173 -6.53 -14.23 -0.23
C ALA A 173 -7.94 -14.86 -0.16
N PRO A 174 -8.98 -14.10 0.31
CA PRO A 174 -10.36 -14.61 0.45
C PRO A 174 -11.01 -15.11 -0.86
N ASP A 175 -10.58 -14.60 -2.02
CA ASP A 175 -11.03 -15.04 -3.34
C ASP A 175 -10.34 -16.32 -3.84
N GLY A 176 -9.52 -16.96 -2.99
CA GLY A 176 -8.71 -18.12 -3.34
C GLY A 176 -7.42 -17.78 -4.06
N GLY A 177 -7.09 -16.51 -4.23
CA GLY A 177 -5.80 -16.03 -4.70
C GLY A 177 -4.72 -16.04 -3.60
N THR A 178 -3.60 -15.39 -3.86
CA THR A 178 -2.48 -15.28 -2.95
C THR A 178 -2.01 -13.83 -2.85
N ILE A 179 -1.79 -13.35 -1.64
CA ILE A 179 -1.12 -12.09 -1.38
C ILE A 179 0.34 -12.42 -1.04
N ILE A 180 1.27 -11.89 -1.82
CA ILE A 180 2.71 -12.04 -1.59
C ILE A 180 3.24 -10.71 -1.07
N VAL A 181 3.93 -10.75 0.05
CA VAL A 181 4.59 -9.59 0.66
C VAL A 181 6.09 -9.88 0.71
N GLU A 182 6.89 -8.98 0.14
CA GLU A 182 8.36 -9.11 0.05
C GLU A 182 9.04 -7.89 0.68
N ARG A 183 10.04 -8.15 1.53
CA ARG A 183 10.86 -7.12 2.20
C ARG A 183 12.33 -7.57 2.24
N PRO A 184 13.14 -7.27 1.19
CA PRO A 184 14.47 -7.88 0.98
C PRO A 184 15.51 -7.55 2.05
N HIS A 185 15.34 -6.47 2.80
CA HIS A 185 16.39 -5.95 3.71
C HIS A 185 16.12 -6.18 5.18
N LEU A 186 14.98 -6.78 5.53
CA LEU A 186 14.63 -7.00 6.91
C LEU A 186 13.69 -8.20 7.03
N PRO A 187 14.11 -9.32 7.65
CA PRO A 187 13.27 -10.48 7.85
C PRO A 187 11.97 -10.12 8.58
N PHE A 188 10.89 -10.80 8.25
CA PHE A 188 9.64 -10.67 8.97
C PHE A 188 9.66 -11.45 10.27
N THR A 189 9.03 -10.93 11.31
CA THR A 189 8.83 -11.65 12.56
C THR A 189 7.56 -12.50 12.52
N PRO A 190 7.47 -13.58 13.30
CA PRO A 190 6.24 -14.36 13.45
C PRO A 190 5.04 -13.51 13.89
N THR A 191 5.28 -12.45 14.68
CA THR A 191 4.24 -11.53 15.14
C THR A 191 3.72 -10.64 14.00
N GLU A 192 4.60 -10.14 13.12
CA GLU A 192 4.20 -9.41 11.91
C GLU A 192 3.35 -10.31 10.99
N PHE A 193 3.77 -11.55 10.80
CA PHE A 193 3.02 -12.53 10.02
C PHE A 193 1.63 -12.80 10.62
N ALA A 194 1.54 -13.02 11.94
CA ALA A 194 0.26 -13.26 12.61
C ALA A 194 -0.70 -12.05 12.48
N ARG A 195 -0.18 -10.82 12.59
CA ARG A 195 -0.98 -9.58 12.40
C ARG A 195 -1.46 -9.42 10.97
N ALA A 196 -0.57 -9.65 10.00
CA ALA A 196 -0.92 -9.58 8.57
C ALA A 196 -2.00 -10.61 8.22
N ARG A 197 -1.84 -11.85 8.70
CA ARG A 197 -2.82 -12.92 8.53
C ARG A 197 -4.17 -12.57 9.17
N ALA A 198 -4.18 -12.03 10.38
CA ALA A 198 -5.42 -11.61 11.04
C ALA A 198 -6.15 -10.50 10.27
N LEU A 199 -5.43 -9.55 9.66
CA LEU A 199 -6.04 -8.50 8.84
C LEU A 199 -6.65 -9.07 7.55
N VAL A 200 -5.96 -10.01 6.89
CA VAL A 200 -6.48 -10.72 5.70
C VAL A 200 -7.70 -11.58 6.06
N GLU A 201 -7.69 -12.26 7.22
CA GLU A 201 -8.83 -13.05 7.69
C GLU A 201 -10.04 -12.17 8.03
N LEU A 202 -9.82 -11.00 8.63
CA LEU A 202 -10.89 -10.01 8.84
C LEU A 202 -11.51 -9.58 7.51
N ASP A 203 -10.70 -9.24 6.51
CA ASP A 203 -11.19 -8.87 5.19
C ASP A 203 -11.99 -10.00 4.54
N ALA A 204 -11.53 -11.25 4.69
CA ALA A 204 -12.21 -12.44 4.19
C ALA A 204 -13.61 -12.61 4.81
N ARG A 205 -13.71 -12.42 6.12
CA ARG A 205 -14.99 -12.56 6.86
C ARG A 205 -15.99 -11.47 6.51
N LEU A 206 -15.52 -10.28 6.26
CA LEU A 206 -16.37 -9.15 5.89
C LEU A 206 -16.87 -9.22 4.44
N GLY A 207 -16.16 -9.94 3.57
CA GLY A 207 -16.50 -10.07 2.16
C GLY A 207 -16.28 -8.79 1.33
N PRO A 208 -16.70 -8.78 0.05
CA PRO A 208 -16.57 -7.62 -0.81
C PRO A 208 -17.32 -6.40 -0.27
N ARG A 209 -16.66 -5.26 -0.22
CA ARG A 209 -17.20 -4.00 0.30
C ARG A 209 -16.68 -2.85 -0.54
N LEU A 210 -17.55 -1.89 -0.85
CA LEU A 210 -17.21 -0.63 -1.47
C LEU A 210 -17.79 0.51 -0.62
N PRO A 211 -17.07 1.62 -0.45
CA PRO A 211 -17.64 2.78 0.20
C PRO A 211 -18.85 3.28 -0.60
N PRO A 212 -19.95 3.63 0.08
CA PRO A 212 -21.09 4.25 -0.59
C PRO A 212 -20.69 5.63 -1.11
N GLY A 213 -21.08 5.94 -2.33
CA GLY A 213 -20.85 7.27 -2.92
C GLY A 213 -21.21 7.25 -4.40
N ARG A 214 -21.91 8.30 -4.81
CA ARG A 214 -22.23 8.57 -6.22
C ARG A 214 -22.12 10.08 -6.41
N ASP A 215 -21.29 10.48 -7.33
CA ASP A 215 -21.16 11.89 -7.69
C ASP A 215 -21.77 12.10 -9.06
N VAL A 216 -22.55 13.15 -9.19
CA VAL A 216 -23.14 13.55 -10.46
C VAL A 216 -22.21 14.55 -11.14
N LEU A 217 -21.84 14.26 -12.36
CA LEU A 217 -21.09 15.14 -13.24
C LEU A 217 -22.01 15.57 -14.37
N THR A 218 -22.24 16.85 -14.48
CA THR A 218 -22.97 17.41 -15.63
C THR A 218 -21.98 17.73 -16.75
N LEU A 219 -22.09 17.05 -17.86
CA LEU A 219 -21.27 17.30 -19.06
C LEU A 219 -21.62 18.65 -19.68
N ALA A 220 -20.70 19.23 -20.44
CA ALA A 220 -20.88 20.50 -21.15
C ALA A 220 -22.15 20.56 -22.00
N GLU A 221 -22.65 19.40 -22.43
CA GLU A 221 -23.88 19.25 -23.24
C GLU A 221 -25.16 19.16 -22.40
N GLY A 222 -25.08 19.37 -21.08
CA GLY A 222 -26.20 19.27 -20.15
C GLY A 222 -26.67 17.84 -19.84
N ARG A 223 -25.87 16.80 -20.16
CA ARG A 223 -26.15 15.43 -19.78
C ARG A 223 -25.47 15.09 -18.45
N ASP A 224 -26.22 14.46 -17.57
CA ASP A 224 -25.70 13.98 -16.31
C ASP A 224 -25.10 12.59 -16.43
N ILE A 225 -23.89 12.46 -15.88
CA ILE A 225 -23.18 11.20 -15.71
C ILE A 225 -22.95 10.98 -14.22
N THR A 226 -23.25 9.82 -13.73
CA THR A 226 -22.91 9.42 -12.35
C THR A 226 -21.56 8.74 -12.35
N VAL A 227 -20.66 9.21 -11.51
CA VAL A 227 -19.38 8.52 -11.23
C VAL A 227 -19.48 7.82 -9.88
N ARG A 228 -19.17 6.52 -9.84
CA ARG A 228 -19.20 5.71 -8.63
C ARG A 228 -18.08 4.67 -8.61
N ARG A 229 -17.82 4.13 -7.43
CA ARG A 229 -16.99 2.93 -7.30
C ARG A 229 -17.65 1.76 -8.02
N ALA A 230 -16.80 0.92 -8.62
CA ALA A 230 -17.21 -0.31 -9.30
C ALA A 230 -16.42 -1.50 -8.77
N ASP A 231 -17.03 -2.68 -8.80
CA ASP A 231 -16.44 -3.94 -8.38
C ASP A 231 -16.81 -5.10 -9.31
N THR A 232 -16.52 -6.32 -8.91
CA THR A 232 -16.77 -7.53 -9.69
C THR A 232 -18.25 -7.78 -10.00
N SER A 233 -19.19 -7.15 -9.28
CA SER A 233 -20.62 -7.22 -9.58
C SER A 233 -20.98 -6.44 -10.86
N ASP A 234 -20.14 -5.48 -11.25
CA ASP A 234 -20.27 -4.69 -12.48
C ASP A 234 -19.73 -5.41 -13.72
N LEU A 235 -19.17 -6.62 -13.58
CA LEU A 235 -18.57 -7.36 -14.69
C LEU A 235 -19.49 -7.51 -15.92
N PRO A 236 -20.80 -7.84 -15.79
CA PRO A 236 -21.69 -7.90 -16.95
C PRO A 236 -21.81 -6.56 -17.69
N ALA A 237 -22.02 -5.46 -16.96
CA ALA A 237 -22.15 -4.13 -17.53
C ALA A 237 -20.83 -3.61 -18.15
N ALA A 238 -19.69 -3.97 -17.56
CA ALA A 238 -18.36 -3.67 -18.10
C ALA A 238 -18.09 -4.42 -19.40
N ARG A 239 -18.51 -5.69 -19.51
CA ARG A 239 -18.45 -6.47 -20.78
C ARG A 239 -19.28 -5.83 -21.87
N GLU A 240 -20.52 -5.46 -21.56
CA GLU A 240 -21.39 -4.78 -22.51
C GLU A 240 -20.76 -3.47 -23.00
N MET A 241 -20.16 -2.70 -22.12
CA MET A 241 -19.44 -1.48 -22.46
C MET A 241 -18.28 -1.79 -23.41
N HIS A 242 -17.46 -2.80 -23.10
CA HIS A 242 -16.34 -3.23 -23.98
C HIS A 242 -16.81 -3.69 -25.34
N GLY A 243 -17.96 -4.41 -25.41
CA GLY A 243 -18.58 -4.82 -26.66
C GLY A 243 -19.03 -3.65 -27.55
N ARG A 244 -19.21 -2.46 -26.98
CA ARG A 244 -19.56 -1.24 -27.71
C ARG A 244 -18.35 -0.39 -28.08
N CYS A 245 -17.18 -0.68 -27.53
CA CYS A 245 -15.94 -0.01 -27.89
C CYS A 245 -15.41 -0.52 -29.23
N SER A 246 -14.85 0.36 -30.03
CA SER A 246 -14.15 -0.01 -31.26
C SER A 246 -12.89 -0.85 -30.93
N ALA A 247 -12.48 -1.67 -31.93
CA ALA A 247 -11.22 -2.39 -31.82
C ALA A 247 -10.00 -1.48 -31.58
N GLN A 248 -10.07 -0.23 -32.07
CA GLN A 248 -9.02 0.76 -31.83
C GLN A 248 -8.99 1.18 -30.36
N THR A 249 -10.12 1.53 -29.77
CA THR A 249 -10.23 1.90 -28.34
C THR A 249 -9.74 0.78 -27.43
N LEU A 250 -10.11 -0.48 -27.73
CA LEU A 250 -9.62 -1.64 -26.99
C LEU A 250 -8.10 -1.84 -27.14
N ARG A 251 -7.54 -1.71 -28.34
CA ARG A 251 -6.09 -1.80 -28.55
C ARG A 251 -5.31 -0.70 -27.82
N MET A 252 -5.83 0.53 -27.80
CA MET A 252 -5.21 1.64 -27.07
C MET A 252 -5.16 1.39 -25.56
N ARG A 253 -6.15 0.63 -25.04
CA ARG A 253 -6.23 0.31 -23.60
C ARG A 253 -5.39 -0.92 -23.22
N TYR A 254 -5.40 -1.97 -24.03
CA TYR A 254 -4.86 -3.27 -23.65
C TYR A 254 -3.56 -3.66 -24.36
N HIS A 255 -3.05 -2.82 -25.25
CA HIS A 255 -1.77 -2.99 -25.97
C HIS A 255 -1.62 -4.30 -26.76
N GLY A 256 -2.73 -5.08 -26.93
CA GLY A 256 -2.71 -6.36 -27.61
C GLY A 256 -4.10 -6.89 -27.95
N PRO A 257 -4.21 -8.08 -28.55
CA PRO A 257 -5.50 -8.71 -28.83
C PRO A 257 -6.18 -9.08 -27.51
N VAL A 258 -7.42 -8.63 -27.35
CA VAL A 258 -8.25 -8.90 -26.17
C VAL A 258 -8.89 -10.27 -26.33
N GLY A 259 -8.09 -11.35 -26.18
CA GLY A 259 -8.57 -12.73 -26.32
C GLY A 259 -9.39 -13.24 -25.14
N ASP A 260 -9.18 -12.68 -23.95
CA ASP A 260 -9.90 -13.05 -22.71
C ASP A 260 -10.28 -11.79 -21.91
N ALA A 261 -11.18 -10.99 -22.50
CA ALA A 261 -11.68 -9.76 -21.89
C ALA A 261 -12.25 -10.01 -20.48
N ASP A 262 -12.84 -11.16 -20.23
CA ASP A 262 -13.46 -11.51 -18.96
C ASP A 262 -12.46 -11.69 -17.82
N ARG A 263 -11.30 -12.27 -18.10
CA ARG A 263 -10.23 -12.44 -17.12
C ARG A 263 -9.64 -11.09 -16.74
N TYR A 264 -9.37 -10.24 -17.75
CA TYR A 264 -8.86 -8.88 -17.51
C TYR A 264 -9.85 -8.03 -16.74
N LEU A 265 -11.12 -8.00 -17.14
CA LEU A 265 -12.14 -7.20 -16.45
C LEU A 265 -12.36 -7.65 -15.01
N ARG A 266 -12.37 -8.96 -14.75
CA ARG A 266 -12.49 -9.47 -13.37
C ARG A 266 -11.31 -9.05 -12.51
N HIS A 267 -10.11 -9.04 -13.03
CA HIS A 267 -8.92 -8.54 -12.36
C HIS A 267 -9.04 -7.04 -12.07
N LEU A 268 -9.34 -6.23 -13.11
CA LEU A 268 -9.45 -4.79 -13.01
C LEU A 268 -10.57 -4.32 -12.05
N LEU A 269 -11.67 -5.08 -11.96
CA LEU A 269 -12.78 -4.80 -11.07
C LEU A 269 -12.57 -5.37 -9.66
N GLY A 270 -11.56 -6.20 -9.45
CA GLY A 270 -11.26 -6.79 -8.15
C GLY A 270 -10.70 -5.75 -7.17
N PRO A 271 -11.36 -5.46 -6.04
CA PRO A 271 -10.96 -4.38 -5.13
C PRO A 271 -9.58 -4.58 -4.51
N ARG A 272 -9.03 -5.79 -4.50
CA ARG A 272 -7.66 -6.06 -4.03
C ARG A 272 -6.58 -5.65 -5.00
N PHE A 273 -6.91 -5.54 -6.27
CA PHE A 273 -5.96 -5.12 -7.29
C PHE A 273 -5.94 -3.60 -7.46
N GLY A 274 -6.93 -2.91 -6.87
CA GLY A 274 -7.02 -1.47 -6.97
C GLY A 274 -8.41 -0.92 -6.72
N ARG A 275 -8.60 0.30 -7.17
CA ARG A 275 -9.89 1.02 -7.12
C ARG A 275 -10.38 1.29 -8.53
N THR A 276 -11.60 0.90 -8.82
CA THR A 276 -12.23 1.17 -10.12
C THR A 276 -13.37 2.17 -9.96
N LEU A 277 -13.44 3.13 -10.87
CA LEU A 277 -14.55 4.05 -11.05
C LEU A 277 -15.31 3.72 -12.33
N ALA A 278 -16.63 3.74 -12.25
CA ALA A 278 -17.52 3.64 -13.42
C ALA A 278 -18.22 4.97 -13.64
N ALA A 279 -18.17 5.45 -14.88
CA ALA A 279 -19.01 6.54 -15.36
C ALA A 279 -20.28 5.94 -15.96
N GLN A 280 -21.43 6.31 -15.44
CA GLN A 280 -22.74 5.73 -15.74
C GLN A 280 -23.73 6.80 -16.22
N THR A 281 -24.52 6.49 -17.24
CA THR A 281 -25.65 7.33 -17.65
C THR A 281 -26.81 7.21 -16.63
N ALA A 282 -27.80 8.09 -16.74
CA ALA A 282 -29.02 8.02 -15.93
C ALA A 282 -29.77 6.67 -16.07
N SER A 283 -29.62 5.97 -17.20
CA SER A 283 -30.18 4.62 -17.40
C SER A 283 -29.37 3.50 -16.76
N GLY A 284 -28.27 3.80 -16.08
CA GLY A 284 -27.40 2.80 -15.47
C GLY A 284 -26.35 2.17 -16.40
N ARG A 285 -26.31 2.58 -17.68
CA ARG A 285 -25.33 2.09 -18.65
C ARG A 285 -23.94 2.64 -18.36
N ILE A 286 -22.95 1.77 -18.18
CA ILE A 286 -21.55 2.17 -18.06
C ILE A 286 -21.04 2.64 -19.43
N VAL A 287 -20.41 3.81 -19.44
CA VAL A 287 -19.85 4.46 -20.64
C VAL A 287 -18.35 4.77 -20.51
N GLY A 288 -17.79 4.59 -19.30
CA GLY A 288 -16.37 4.74 -19.03
C GLY A 288 -15.96 4.02 -17.77
N LEU A 289 -14.72 3.54 -17.74
CA LEU A 289 -14.08 2.93 -16.60
C LEU A 289 -12.72 3.57 -16.39
N GLY A 290 -12.40 3.86 -15.14
CA GLY A 290 -11.08 4.31 -14.71
C GLY A 290 -10.56 3.39 -13.61
N HIS A 291 -9.30 3.00 -13.71
CA HIS A 291 -8.66 2.07 -12.79
C HIS A 291 -7.46 2.72 -12.14
N LEU A 292 -7.33 2.58 -10.84
CA LEU A 292 -6.16 2.86 -10.02
C LEU A 292 -5.67 1.52 -9.49
N LEU A 293 -4.58 1.00 -10.04
CA LEU A 293 -4.11 -0.36 -9.79
C LEU A 293 -2.87 -0.36 -8.91
N TRP A 294 -2.82 -1.28 -7.96
CA TRP A 294 -1.67 -1.50 -7.10
C TRP A 294 -0.66 -2.41 -7.82
N ASP A 295 0.49 -1.88 -8.19
CA ASP A 295 1.58 -2.63 -8.82
C ASP A 295 2.83 -2.59 -7.95
N GLY A 296 2.89 -3.51 -7.00
CA GLY A 296 3.97 -3.56 -6.02
C GLY A 296 4.02 -2.33 -5.13
N ASP A 297 5.03 -1.50 -5.29
CA ASP A 297 5.23 -0.20 -4.65
C ASP A 297 4.81 0.98 -5.55
N GLU A 298 4.43 0.71 -6.79
CA GLU A 298 3.97 1.68 -7.76
C GLU A 298 2.44 1.64 -7.91
N THR A 299 1.88 2.61 -8.63
CA THR A 299 0.44 2.74 -8.81
C THR A 299 0.12 3.14 -10.24
N GLU A 300 -0.54 2.23 -10.98
CA GLU A 300 -0.94 2.47 -12.37
C GLU A 300 -2.31 3.13 -12.43
N VAL A 301 -2.47 4.11 -13.32
CA VAL A 301 -3.77 4.65 -13.73
C VAL A 301 -4.08 4.26 -15.17
N ALA A 302 -5.29 3.78 -15.39
CA ALA A 302 -5.72 3.39 -16.72
C ALA A 302 -7.18 3.74 -16.98
N LEU A 303 -7.49 4.15 -18.21
CA LEU A 303 -8.81 4.65 -18.59
C LEU A 303 -9.32 3.95 -19.85
N ILE A 304 -10.62 3.74 -19.91
CA ILE A 304 -11.34 3.42 -21.14
C ILE A 304 -12.68 4.14 -21.16
N VAL A 305 -13.00 4.80 -22.27
CA VAL A 305 -14.27 5.48 -22.49
C VAL A 305 -14.84 5.00 -23.83
N GLU A 306 -16.12 4.66 -23.84
CA GLU A 306 -16.84 4.24 -25.04
C GLU A 306 -16.74 5.32 -26.13
N ASP A 307 -16.49 4.95 -27.39
CA ASP A 307 -16.17 5.87 -28.49
C ASP A 307 -17.18 7.04 -28.60
N ALA A 308 -18.47 6.73 -28.49
CA ALA A 308 -19.54 7.76 -28.54
C ALA A 308 -19.50 8.77 -27.36
N TRP A 309 -18.73 8.50 -26.32
CA TRP A 309 -18.62 9.31 -25.10
C TRP A 309 -17.24 9.93 -24.91
N GLN A 310 -16.31 9.69 -25.82
CA GLN A 310 -14.99 10.33 -25.82
C GLN A 310 -15.10 11.84 -26.11
N HIS A 311 -14.04 12.57 -25.80
CA HIS A 311 -13.93 14.04 -26.00
C HIS A 311 -14.99 14.87 -25.28
N ARG A 312 -15.65 14.32 -24.25
CA ARG A 312 -16.66 15.00 -23.42
C ARG A 312 -16.21 15.29 -22.00
N GLY A 313 -14.92 15.14 -21.70
CA GLY A 313 -14.33 15.36 -20.38
C GLY A 313 -14.38 14.17 -19.42
N ILE A 314 -15.09 13.08 -19.73
CA ILE A 314 -15.25 11.91 -18.85
C ILE A 314 -13.91 11.31 -18.46
N GLY A 315 -12.97 11.15 -19.40
CA GLY A 315 -11.65 10.58 -19.13
C GLY A 315 -10.84 11.44 -18.17
N GLY A 316 -10.85 12.77 -18.33
CA GLY A 316 -10.17 13.71 -17.44
C GLY A 316 -10.75 13.69 -16.03
N GLU A 317 -12.08 13.65 -15.91
CA GLU A 317 -12.76 13.58 -14.62
C GLU A 317 -12.46 12.27 -13.87
N LEU A 318 -12.54 11.13 -14.56
CA LEU A 318 -12.16 9.84 -13.98
C LEU A 318 -10.70 9.87 -13.50
N LEU A 319 -9.79 10.38 -14.31
CA LEU A 319 -8.38 10.48 -13.97
C LEU A 319 -8.14 11.39 -12.76
N GLY A 320 -8.75 12.57 -12.73
CA GLY A 320 -8.63 13.50 -11.60
C GLY A 320 -9.07 12.87 -10.27
N ARG A 321 -10.18 12.10 -10.28
CA ARG A 321 -10.65 11.37 -9.10
C ARG A 321 -9.74 10.22 -8.69
N LEU A 322 -9.21 9.47 -9.66
CA LEU A 322 -8.24 8.40 -9.38
C LEU A 322 -6.96 8.97 -8.76
N VAL A 323 -6.49 10.10 -9.26
CA VAL A 323 -5.33 10.81 -8.70
C VAL A 323 -5.61 11.30 -7.28
N ALA A 324 -6.79 11.87 -7.01
CA ALA A 324 -7.19 12.23 -5.65
C ALA A 324 -7.20 11.00 -4.72
N MET A 325 -7.73 9.87 -5.17
CA MET A 325 -7.70 8.60 -4.42
C MET A 325 -6.27 8.09 -4.18
N ALA A 326 -5.34 8.31 -5.12
CA ALA A 326 -3.93 7.94 -4.97
C ALA A 326 -3.25 8.82 -3.90
N VAL A 327 -3.54 10.13 -3.91
CA VAL A 327 -3.05 11.07 -2.87
C VAL A 327 -3.57 10.66 -1.49
N GLU A 328 -4.87 10.37 -1.35
CA GLU A 328 -5.47 9.89 -0.09
C GLU A 328 -4.85 8.57 0.38
N ALA A 329 -4.44 7.72 -0.57
CA ALA A 329 -3.74 6.46 -0.28
C ALA A 329 -2.26 6.66 0.08
N GLY A 330 -1.73 7.90 0.02
CA GLY A 330 -0.34 8.21 0.32
C GLY A 330 0.64 7.84 -0.79
N CYS A 331 0.17 7.69 -2.04
CA CYS A 331 1.04 7.41 -3.18
C CYS A 331 1.89 8.65 -3.52
N ALA A 332 3.17 8.44 -3.80
CA ALA A 332 4.07 9.54 -4.19
C ALA A 332 3.91 9.93 -5.66
N HIS A 333 3.52 9.00 -6.49
CA HIS A 333 3.31 9.16 -7.93
C HIS A 333 2.28 8.18 -8.45
N VAL A 334 1.77 8.43 -9.64
CA VAL A 334 1.00 7.48 -10.45
C VAL A 334 1.60 7.42 -11.85
N TYR A 335 1.54 6.26 -12.49
CA TYR A 335 1.99 6.14 -13.87
C TYR A 335 0.88 5.60 -14.77
N ALA A 336 0.97 5.91 -16.05
CA ALA A 336 0.10 5.38 -17.08
C ALA A 336 0.95 4.76 -18.18
N VAL A 337 0.63 3.53 -18.56
CA VAL A 337 1.23 2.85 -19.71
C VAL A 337 0.31 3.06 -20.91
N THR A 338 0.84 3.60 -22.00
CA THR A 338 0.02 3.89 -23.18
C THR A 338 0.85 3.86 -24.47
N GLN A 339 0.18 3.84 -25.62
CA GLN A 339 0.85 4.04 -26.91
C GLN A 339 1.10 5.53 -27.13
N ALA A 340 2.23 5.88 -27.76
CA ALA A 340 2.54 7.29 -28.08
C ALA A 340 1.47 7.95 -28.98
N SER A 341 0.74 7.15 -29.77
CA SER A 341 -0.38 7.57 -30.61
C SER A 341 -1.68 7.81 -29.83
N ASN A 342 -1.75 7.45 -28.55
CA ASN A 342 -2.93 7.69 -27.70
C ASN A 342 -2.96 9.12 -27.18
N THR A 343 -3.30 10.06 -28.06
CA THR A 343 -3.34 11.49 -27.74
C THR A 343 -4.33 11.80 -26.64
N GLY A 344 -5.40 11.01 -26.47
CA GLY A 344 -6.40 11.17 -25.41
C GLY A 344 -5.81 10.93 -24.03
N MET A 345 -5.04 9.86 -23.82
CA MET A 345 -4.40 9.59 -22.53
C MET A 345 -3.29 10.63 -22.23
N VAL A 346 -2.49 10.98 -23.23
CA VAL A 346 -1.46 12.02 -23.09
C VAL A 346 -2.10 13.36 -22.68
N ALA A 347 -3.20 13.74 -23.32
CA ALA A 347 -3.93 14.98 -23.00
C ALA A 347 -4.52 14.93 -21.59
N ALA A 348 -5.11 13.79 -21.19
CA ALA A 348 -5.67 13.62 -19.85
C ALA A 348 -4.58 13.75 -18.76
N MET A 349 -3.43 13.11 -18.93
CA MET A 349 -2.31 13.21 -18.00
C MET A 349 -1.77 14.65 -17.92
N ARG A 350 -1.63 15.35 -19.05
CA ARG A 350 -1.24 16.77 -19.06
C ARG A 350 -2.27 17.67 -18.39
N GLY A 351 -3.54 17.34 -18.54
CA GLY A 351 -4.65 18.08 -17.92
C GLY A 351 -4.66 18.04 -16.38
N LEU A 352 -3.91 17.13 -15.75
CA LEU A 352 -3.73 17.11 -14.31
C LEU A 352 -2.97 18.32 -13.75
N GLY A 353 -2.18 19.02 -14.58
CA GLY A 353 -1.35 20.15 -14.14
C GLY A 353 -0.22 19.76 -13.17
N LEU A 354 0.14 18.48 -13.10
CA LEU A 354 1.19 17.95 -12.26
C LEU A 354 2.50 17.82 -13.02
N PRO A 355 3.67 17.79 -12.33
CA PRO A 355 4.96 17.45 -12.98
C PRO A 355 4.90 16.05 -13.59
N LEU A 356 5.24 15.94 -14.87
CA LEU A 356 5.20 14.70 -15.62
C LEU A 356 6.59 14.28 -16.08
N ASP A 357 6.91 13.01 -15.95
CA ASP A 357 8.03 12.35 -16.59
C ASP A 357 7.54 11.43 -17.71
N TYR A 358 8.33 11.31 -18.77
CA TYR A 358 7.99 10.52 -19.97
C TYR A 358 9.12 9.56 -20.27
N ARG A 359 8.82 8.27 -20.38
CA ARG A 359 9.77 7.25 -20.81
C ARG A 359 9.19 6.42 -21.94
N ILE A 360 10.04 5.97 -22.82
CA ILE A 360 9.67 5.02 -23.87
C ILE A 360 10.34 3.69 -23.53
N GLU A 361 9.53 2.68 -23.29
CA GLU A 361 9.96 1.33 -22.97
C GLU A 361 9.32 0.36 -23.97
N GLU A 362 10.14 -0.38 -24.72
CA GLU A 362 9.69 -1.37 -25.71
C GLU A 362 8.62 -0.84 -26.70
N GLY A 363 8.71 0.44 -27.10
CA GLY A 363 7.74 1.07 -28.00
C GLY A 363 6.45 1.56 -27.31
N THR A 364 6.35 1.42 -26.02
CA THR A 364 5.26 1.90 -25.18
C THR A 364 5.67 3.19 -24.46
N LEU A 365 4.76 4.14 -24.34
CA LEU A 365 4.97 5.37 -23.59
C LEU A 365 4.50 5.20 -22.14
N VAL A 366 5.40 5.36 -21.20
CA VAL A 366 5.10 5.45 -19.77
C VAL A 366 5.11 6.92 -19.36
N ILE A 367 4.00 7.39 -18.77
CA ILE A 367 3.85 8.77 -18.29
C ILE A 367 3.67 8.69 -16.78
N THR A 368 4.62 9.26 -16.03
CA THR A 368 4.57 9.31 -14.58
C THR A 368 4.21 10.72 -14.11
N ALA A 369 3.17 10.84 -13.28
CA ALA A 369 2.78 12.09 -12.64
C ALA A 369 3.21 12.07 -11.17
N GLN A 370 3.93 13.11 -10.72
CA GLN A 370 4.34 13.29 -9.34
C GLN A 370 3.18 13.90 -8.55
N LEU A 371 2.76 13.26 -7.45
CA LEU A 371 1.59 13.69 -6.66
C LEU A 371 1.94 14.71 -5.56
N GLY A 372 3.18 15.20 -5.53
CA GLY A 372 3.66 16.06 -4.44
C GLY A 372 4.21 15.21 -3.29
N ALA A 373 5.21 15.71 -2.60
CA ALA A 373 5.88 15.00 -1.54
C ALA A 373 4.90 14.66 -0.42
N ALA A 374 4.64 13.36 -0.19
CA ALA A 374 4.62 12.93 1.20
C ALA A 374 5.90 13.48 1.84
N PRO A 375 5.91 13.98 3.10
CA PRO A 375 7.06 14.66 3.66
C PRO A 375 8.31 13.81 3.48
N ALA A 376 9.28 14.36 2.78
CA ALA A 376 10.48 13.69 2.35
C ALA A 376 11.21 13.11 3.56
N GLY A 377 11.28 11.79 3.63
CA GLY A 377 12.38 11.14 4.32
C GLY A 377 13.68 11.57 3.63
N PRO A 378 14.74 11.93 4.38
CA PRO A 378 15.93 12.54 3.82
C PRO A 378 16.67 11.63 2.85
N GLY A 379 16.94 12.16 1.68
CA GLY A 379 18.10 11.83 0.87
C GLY A 379 18.11 10.47 0.18
N ARG A 380 17.52 10.42 -1.02
CA ARG A 380 17.94 9.43 -2.01
C ARG A 380 19.09 10.05 -2.79
N GLU A 381 20.33 9.67 -2.49
CA GLU A 381 21.44 9.88 -3.42
C GLU A 381 21.12 9.17 -4.74
N PRO A 382 21.45 9.78 -5.90
CA PRO A 382 21.24 9.14 -7.18
C PRO A 382 22.13 7.89 -7.24
N HIS A 383 21.51 6.72 -7.28
CA HIS A 383 22.23 5.46 -7.52
C HIS A 383 22.79 5.50 -8.95
N PRO A 384 24.08 5.21 -9.16
CA PRO A 384 24.66 5.15 -10.50
C PRO A 384 23.96 4.06 -11.31
N ALA A 385 23.68 4.39 -12.57
CA ALA A 385 23.12 3.49 -13.56
C ALA A 385 23.92 2.19 -13.61
N GLY A 386 23.30 1.11 -13.17
CA GLY A 386 23.88 -0.21 -13.20
C GLY A 386 22.79 -1.27 -13.26
N THR A 387 22.70 -1.89 -14.40
CA THR A 387 22.06 -3.16 -14.71
C THR A 387 20.53 -3.16 -14.81
N THR A 388 20.08 -3.23 -16.03
CA THR A 388 18.79 -3.66 -16.55
C THR A 388 18.15 -4.72 -15.63
N ARG A 389 17.16 -4.34 -14.85
CA ARG A 389 16.21 -5.29 -14.29
C ARG A 389 15.04 -5.38 -15.24
N ASP A 390 14.84 -6.55 -15.80
CA ASP A 390 13.66 -6.91 -16.53
C ASP A 390 12.42 -6.56 -15.69
N VAL A 391 11.75 -5.50 -16.06
CA VAL A 391 10.39 -5.22 -15.60
C VAL A 391 9.51 -6.21 -16.36
N HIS A 392 9.22 -7.31 -15.68
CA HIS A 392 8.30 -8.31 -16.18
C HIS A 392 6.91 -7.68 -16.19
N VAL A 393 6.56 -7.08 -17.31
CA VAL A 393 5.15 -6.86 -17.67
C VAL A 393 4.52 -8.24 -17.59
N SER A 394 3.58 -8.45 -16.64
CA SER A 394 2.83 -9.70 -16.48
C SER A 394 1.90 -9.93 -17.68
N GLY A 395 2.49 -10.01 -18.85
CA GLY A 395 1.96 -10.67 -20.01
C GLY A 395 2.53 -12.08 -20.05
N GLU A 396 1.95 -13.00 -19.25
CA GLU A 396 2.23 -14.42 -19.42
C GLU A 396 2.04 -14.79 -20.89
N ARG A 397 3.14 -15.08 -21.56
CA ARG A 397 3.12 -15.77 -22.85
C ARG A 397 2.43 -17.11 -22.64
N ILE A 398 1.18 -17.19 -23.04
CA ILE A 398 0.50 -18.47 -23.19
C ILE A 398 1.24 -19.21 -24.31
N ALA A 399 1.97 -20.25 -23.93
CA ALA A 399 2.52 -21.20 -24.89
C ALA A 399 1.35 -21.76 -25.74
N ARG A 400 1.51 -21.72 -27.03
CA ARG A 400 0.64 -22.42 -27.98
C ARG A 400 0.91 -23.91 -27.89
N PRO A 401 -0.13 -24.77 -28.11
CA PRO A 401 0.07 -26.17 -28.40
C PRO A 401 0.78 -26.36 -29.74
#